data_34274b72fafefe808c922fb2231d50f1
#
_entry.id   34274b72fafefe808c922fb2231d50f1
#
_cell.length_a   1.000
_cell.length_b   1.000
_cell.length_c   1.000
_cell.angle_alpha   90.00
_cell.angle_beta   90.00
_cell.angle_gamma   90.00
#
_symmetry.space_group_name_H-M   'P 1'
#
loop_
_entity.id
_entity.type
_entity.pdbx_description
1 polymer ?
#
loop_
_entity_poly.entity_id
_entity_poly.type
_entity_poly.pdbx_seq_one_letter_code
_entity_poly.pdbx_strand_id
1 'polypeptide(L)'
;MLQTNLKHVQSTAEFNALLSGGGKAAIVCGRMGPMCIPVYGVMETLESKYPDVKFFDMEFDAPVARETVRSLPDVQSFYGLPFTVYLKDGKVVAATGGIQSKAQVKDILDQKLS
;
A
#
# COMPACT_ATOMS: atom_id res chain seq x y z
N MET A 1 0.59 15.64 -3.26
CA MET A 1 0.84 14.31 -3.85
C MET A 1 2.21 13.82 -3.43
N LEU A 2 2.34 12.53 -3.16
CA LEU A 2 3.61 11.94 -2.78
C LEU A 2 4.60 11.95 -3.94
N GLN A 3 5.87 12.17 -3.62
CA GLN A 3 6.93 12.26 -4.62
C GLN A 3 7.69 10.93 -4.69
N THR A 4 7.05 9.94 -5.27
CA THR A 4 7.62 8.61 -5.48
C THR A 4 7.51 8.24 -6.95
N ASN A 5 8.14 7.14 -7.33
CA ASN A 5 7.99 6.56 -8.67
C ASN A 5 6.86 5.54 -8.73
N LEU A 6 6.17 5.33 -7.61
CA LEU A 6 5.00 4.46 -7.58
C LEU A 6 3.79 5.18 -8.20
N LYS A 7 2.83 4.40 -8.65
CA LYS A 7 1.53 4.96 -9.06
C LYS A 7 0.80 5.46 -7.83
N HIS A 8 0.02 6.53 -8.00
CA HIS A 8 -0.70 7.16 -6.89
C HIS A 8 -2.19 6.85 -6.99
N VAL A 9 -2.79 6.46 -5.87
CA VAL A 9 -4.25 6.37 -5.77
C VAL A 9 -4.75 7.76 -5.36
N GLN A 10 -5.44 8.45 -6.26
CA GLN A 10 -5.84 9.83 -6.07
C GLN A 10 -7.34 10.04 -5.89
N SER A 11 -8.13 8.99 -6.08
CA SER A 11 -9.59 9.09 -5.95
C SER A 11 -10.19 7.81 -5.40
N THR A 12 -11.36 7.94 -4.80
CA THR A 12 -12.14 6.78 -4.32
C THR A 12 -12.49 5.85 -5.49
N ALA A 13 -12.76 6.41 -6.66
CA ALA A 13 -13.04 5.61 -7.86
C ALA A 13 -11.86 4.72 -8.25
N GLU A 14 -10.63 5.25 -8.18
CA GLU A 14 -9.43 4.47 -8.45
C GLU A 14 -9.27 3.32 -7.45
N PHE A 15 -9.50 3.60 -6.16
CA PHE A 15 -9.44 2.56 -5.13
C PHE A 15 -10.50 1.48 -5.36
N ASN A 16 -11.72 1.87 -5.66
CA ASN A 16 -12.80 0.93 -5.92
C ASN A 16 -12.53 0.09 -7.17
N ALA A 17 -11.88 0.67 -8.18
CA ALA A 17 -11.47 -0.07 -9.37
C ALA A 17 -10.43 -1.15 -9.03
N LEU A 18 -9.53 -0.88 -8.09
CA LEU A 18 -8.59 -1.90 -7.62
C LEU A 18 -9.30 -3.06 -6.92
N LEU A 19 -10.33 -2.76 -6.13
CA LEU A 19 -11.11 -3.79 -5.45
C LEU A 19 -11.92 -4.64 -6.43
N SER A 20 -12.60 -4.00 -7.37
CA SER A 20 -13.49 -4.70 -8.30
C SER A 20 -12.75 -5.37 -9.46
N GLY A 21 -11.55 -4.89 -9.80
CA GLY A 21 -10.75 -5.44 -10.89
C GLY A 21 -10.11 -6.78 -10.58
N GLY A 22 -10.09 -7.18 -9.31
CA GLY A 22 -9.40 -8.40 -8.89
C GLY A 22 -7.88 -8.26 -8.96
N GLY A 23 -7.18 -9.37 -8.81
CA GLY A 23 -5.73 -9.39 -8.87
C GLY A 23 -5.09 -8.97 -7.55
N LYS A 24 -3.81 -8.60 -7.63
CA LYS A 24 -2.97 -8.36 -6.45
C LYS A 24 -2.48 -6.93 -6.43
N ALA A 25 -2.52 -6.29 -5.26
CA ALA A 25 -2.04 -4.92 -5.09
C ALA A 25 -1.45 -4.69 -3.71
N ALA A 26 -0.46 -3.80 -3.65
CA ALA A 26 0.10 -3.31 -2.39
C ALA A 26 0.00 -1.78 -2.41
N ILE A 27 -0.58 -1.20 -1.35
CA ILE A 27 -0.79 0.24 -1.24
C ILE A 27 -0.10 0.73 0.01
N VAL A 28 0.88 1.62 -0.13
CA VAL A 28 1.55 2.29 0.99
C VAL A 28 0.89 3.63 1.21
N CYS A 29 0.32 3.82 2.40
CA CYS A 29 -0.31 5.07 2.78
C CYS A 29 0.59 5.82 3.76
N GLY A 30 0.99 7.04 3.41
CA GLY A 30 1.90 7.79 4.25
C GLY A 30 2.10 9.23 3.79
N ARG A 31 3.19 9.82 4.28
CA ARG A 31 3.64 11.18 3.98
C ARG A 31 5.03 11.14 3.38
N MET A 32 5.60 12.30 3.06
CA MET A 32 7.00 12.41 2.63
C MET A 32 7.91 12.66 3.84
N GLY A 33 7.91 11.71 4.76
CA GLY A 33 8.68 11.80 5.98
C GLY A 33 9.75 10.72 6.10
N PRO A 34 10.67 10.83 7.08
CA PRO A 34 11.79 9.89 7.20
C PRO A 34 11.39 8.45 7.50
N MET A 35 10.18 8.24 8.03
CA MET A 35 9.66 6.89 8.29
C MET A 35 8.99 6.28 7.06
N CYS A 36 8.44 7.12 6.19
CA CYS A 36 7.68 6.66 5.01
C CYS A 36 8.57 6.43 3.79
N ILE A 37 9.51 7.33 3.55
CA ILE A 37 10.37 7.28 2.35
C ILE A 37 11.08 5.93 2.18
N PRO A 38 11.67 5.32 3.23
CA PRO A 38 12.31 4.02 3.06
C PRO A 38 11.37 2.92 2.55
N VAL A 39 10.11 2.96 2.98
CA VAL A 39 9.12 1.95 2.56
C VAL A 39 8.76 2.15 1.09
N TYR A 40 8.61 3.40 0.64
CA TYR A 40 8.40 3.68 -0.79
C TYR A 40 9.54 3.12 -1.64
N GLY A 41 10.78 3.30 -1.18
CA GLY A 41 11.95 2.77 -1.88
C GLY A 41 11.95 1.25 -1.98
N VAL A 42 11.56 0.57 -0.91
CA VAL A 42 11.40 -0.89 -0.92
C VAL A 42 10.37 -1.32 -1.95
N MET A 43 9.22 -0.64 -1.98
CA MET A 43 8.15 -0.96 -2.93
C MET A 43 8.59 -0.72 -4.38
N GLU A 44 9.28 0.38 -4.64
CA GLU A 44 9.81 0.68 -5.98
C GLU A 44 10.79 -0.39 -6.44
N THR A 45 11.64 -0.88 -5.54
CA THR A 45 12.60 -1.93 -5.85
C THR A 45 11.91 -3.25 -6.17
N LEU A 46 10.86 -3.59 -5.45
CA LEU A 46 10.15 -4.85 -5.63
C LEU A 46 9.17 -4.84 -6.81
N GLU A 47 8.74 -3.67 -7.25
CA GLU A 47 7.76 -3.54 -8.33
C GLU A 47 8.16 -4.30 -9.58
N SER A 48 9.43 -4.21 -9.97
CA SER A 48 9.94 -4.89 -11.16
C SER A 48 10.08 -6.41 -10.99
N LYS A 49 10.15 -6.87 -9.74
CA LYS A 49 10.31 -8.29 -9.41
C LYS A 49 8.97 -9.02 -9.25
N TYR A 50 7.89 -8.28 -9.12
CA TYR A 50 6.55 -8.84 -8.94
C TYR A 50 5.60 -8.22 -9.97
N PRO A 51 5.74 -8.58 -11.26
CA PRO A 51 4.98 -7.94 -12.34
C PRO A 51 3.47 -8.21 -12.28
N ASP A 52 3.05 -9.22 -11.53
CA ASP A 52 1.64 -9.55 -11.33
C ASP A 52 1.02 -8.83 -10.13
N VAL A 53 1.82 -8.07 -9.38
CA VAL A 53 1.35 -7.26 -8.26
C VAL A 53 1.41 -5.80 -8.67
N LYS A 54 0.32 -5.06 -8.44
CA LYS A 54 0.26 -3.61 -8.69
C LYS A 54 0.70 -2.88 -7.42
N PHE A 55 1.66 -1.97 -7.55
CA PHE A 55 2.18 -1.21 -6.41
C PHE A 55 1.73 0.24 -6.52
N PHE A 56 1.18 0.75 -5.43
CA PHE A 56 0.66 2.12 -5.35
C PHE A 56 1.09 2.78 -4.06
N ASP A 57 1.11 4.11 -4.07
CA ASP A 57 1.10 4.89 -2.84
C ASP A 57 -0.22 5.64 -2.72
N MET A 58 -0.48 6.15 -1.52
CA MET A 58 -1.63 6.99 -1.23
C MET A 58 -1.21 8.01 -0.18
N GLU A 59 -1.49 9.29 -0.44
CA GLU A 59 -1.17 10.35 0.51
C GLU A 59 -2.11 10.27 1.71
N PHE A 60 -1.53 10.12 2.92
CA PHE A 60 -2.29 9.91 4.15
C PHE A 60 -3.28 11.05 4.43
N ASP A 61 -2.88 12.29 4.15
CA ASP A 61 -3.68 13.48 4.46
C ASP A 61 -4.73 13.81 3.38
N ALA A 62 -4.72 13.08 2.26
CA ALA A 62 -5.67 13.31 1.19
C ALA A 62 -7.06 12.77 1.56
N PRO A 63 -8.15 13.39 1.07
CA PRO A 63 -9.51 12.89 1.33
C PRO A 63 -9.71 11.43 0.94
N VAL A 64 -9.10 10.98 -0.17
CA VAL A 64 -9.21 9.60 -0.63
C VAL A 64 -8.73 8.62 0.43
N ALA A 65 -7.66 8.94 1.17
CA ALA A 65 -7.15 8.05 2.21
C ALA A 65 -8.17 7.89 3.34
N ARG A 66 -8.77 8.99 3.78
CA ARG A 66 -9.79 8.98 4.85
C ARG A 66 -11.02 8.18 4.45
N GLU A 67 -11.40 8.24 3.18
CA GLU A 67 -12.59 7.57 2.66
C GLU A 67 -12.35 6.09 2.34
N THR A 68 -11.11 5.65 2.28
CA THR A 68 -10.74 4.30 1.85
C THR A 68 -9.87 3.60 2.89
N VAL A 69 -8.55 3.61 2.73
CA VAL A 69 -7.66 2.77 3.53
C VAL A 69 -7.64 3.12 5.01
N ARG A 70 -7.81 4.41 5.37
CA ARG A 70 -7.79 4.81 6.79
C ARG A 70 -9.03 4.34 7.56
N SER A 71 -10.10 4.00 6.87
CA SER A 71 -11.32 3.49 7.52
C SER A 71 -11.38 1.97 7.57
N LEU A 72 -10.40 1.26 7.03
CA LEU A 72 -10.36 -0.20 7.10
C LEU A 72 -10.13 -0.67 8.54
N PRO A 73 -10.86 -1.71 9.01
CA PRO A 73 -10.63 -2.24 10.35
C PRO A 73 -9.20 -2.77 10.55
N ASP A 74 -8.57 -3.24 9.49
CA ASP A 74 -7.23 -3.82 9.53
C ASP A 74 -6.15 -2.82 9.93
N VAL A 75 -6.41 -1.51 9.81
CA VAL A 75 -5.41 -0.47 10.10
C VAL A 75 -5.72 0.34 11.36
N GLN A 76 -6.83 0.08 12.04
CA GLN A 76 -7.27 0.89 13.17
C GLN A 76 -6.34 0.82 14.39
N SER A 77 -5.55 -0.23 14.52
CA SER A 77 -4.59 -0.39 15.61
C SER A 77 -3.22 0.23 15.33
N PHE A 78 -2.99 0.76 14.13
CA PHE A 78 -1.70 1.32 13.77
C PHE A 78 -1.57 2.75 14.29
N TYR A 79 -0.40 3.07 14.86
CA TYR A 79 -0.14 4.38 15.46
C TYR A 79 0.78 5.27 14.64
N GLY A 80 1.54 4.68 13.75
CA GLY A 80 2.54 5.41 12.99
C GLY A 80 2.35 5.29 11.50
N LEU A 81 3.12 6.09 10.77
CA LEU A 81 3.17 6.05 9.32
C LEU A 81 4.54 5.54 8.88
N PRO A 82 4.59 4.90 7.72
CA PRO A 82 3.49 4.56 6.84
C PRO A 82 2.74 3.32 7.32
N PHE A 83 1.58 3.07 6.76
CA PHE A 83 0.99 1.73 6.84
C PHE A 83 0.77 1.20 5.43
N THR A 84 0.81 -0.12 5.30
CA THR A 84 0.71 -0.78 3.99
C THR A 84 -0.43 -1.78 4.01
N VAL A 85 -1.25 -1.76 2.97
CA VAL A 85 -2.38 -2.67 2.81
C VAL A 85 -2.11 -3.54 1.59
N TYR A 86 -2.29 -4.85 1.74
CA TYR A 86 -2.10 -5.82 0.67
C TYR A 86 -3.46 -6.39 0.29
N LEU A 87 -3.79 -6.30 -1.00
CA LEU A 87 -5.08 -6.72 -1.54
C LEU A 87 -4.92 -7.90 -2.48
N LYS A 88 -5.84 -8.84 -2.39
CA LYS A 88 -5.95 -9.94 -3.35
C LYS A 88 -7.43 -10.16 -3.66
N ASP A 89 -7.78 -10.04 -4.94
CA ASP A 89 -9.16 -10.24 -5.43
C ASP A 89 -10.19 -9.41 -4.65
N GLY A 90 -9.83 -8.15 -4.37
CA GLY A 90 -10.71 -7.20 -3.71
C GLY A 90 -10.78 -7.31 -2.20
N LYS A 91 -9.93 -8.14 -1.60
CA LYS A 91 -9.92 -8.35 -0.14
C LYS A 91 -8.57 -7.99 0.45
N VAL A 92 -8.58 -7.43 1.66
CA VAL A 92 -7.37 -7.18 2.43
C VAL A 92 -6.87 -8.52 2.97
N VAL A 93 -5.70 -8.96 2.52
CA VAL A 93 -5.10 -10.22 2.97
C VAL A 93 -3.98 -10.00 3.98
N ALA A 94 -3.45 -8.79 4.06
CA ALA A 94 -2.46 -8.41 5.06
C ALA A 94 -2.42 -6.89 5.20
N ALA A 95 -1.99 -6.40 6.36
CA ALA A 95 -1.75 -4.99 6.61
C ALA A 95 -0.61 -4.87 7.61
N THR A 96 0.30 -3.91 7.39
CA THR A 96 1.44 -3.68 8.28
C THR A 96 1.55 -2.21 8.62
N GLY A 97 2.00 -1.90 9.84
CA GLY A 97 2.26 -0.53 10.28
C GLY A 97 3.74 -0.28 10.47
N GLY A 98 4.17 0.95 10.20
CA GLY A 98 5.55 1.37 10.39
C GLY A 98 6.48 0.97 9.27
N ILE A 99 7.78 1.09 9.55
CA ILE A 99 8.84 0.76 8.58
C ILE A 99 8.87 -0.75 8.34
N GLN A 100 8.94 -1.11 7.07
CA GLN A 100 9.08 -2.50 6.65
C GLN A 100 10.37 -2.63 5.83
N SER A 101 11.15 -3.67 6.14
CA SER A 101 12.32 -4.00 5.34
C SER A 101 11.90 -4.68 4.03
N LYS A 102 12.82 -4.72 3.07
CA LYS A 102 12.61 -5.44 1.81
C LYS A 102 12.25 -6.92 2.08
N ALA A 103 12.93 -7.56 3.04
CA ALA A 103 12.67 -8.95 3.38
C ALA A 103 11.26 -9.15 3.95
N GLN A 104 10.82 -8.24 4.80
CA GLN A 104 9.47 -8.31 5.38
C GLN A 104 8.38 -8.16 4.31
N VAL A 105 8.53 -7.19 3.41
CA VAL A 105 7.57 -6.99 2.33
C VAL A 105 7.58 -8.18 1.38
N LYS A 106 8.76 -8.64 0.98
CA LYS A 106 8.91 -9.80 0.10
C LYS A 106 8.23 -11.03 0.67
N ASP A 107 8.38 -11.27 1.96
CA ASP A 107 7.78 -12.40 2.66
C ASP A 107 6.24 -12.36 2.56
N ILE A 108 5.65 -11.17 2.75
CA ILE A 108 4.20 -10.99 2.62
C ILE A 108 3.75 -11.22 1.17
N LEU A 109 4.50 -10.68 0.20
CA LEU A 109 4.17 -10.87 -1.21
C LEU A 109 4.20 -12.37 -1.59
N ASP A 110 5.18 -13.09 -1.10
CA ASP A 110 5.34 -14.51 -1.42
C ASP A 110 4.28 -15.38 -0.73
N GLN A 111 3.87 -15.03 0.49
CA GLN A 111 2.93 -15.84 1.27
C GLN A 111 1.47 -15.45 1.08
N LYS A 112 1.18 -14.17 0.94
CA LYS A 112 -0.21 -13.68 0.92
C LYS A 112 -0.70 -13.33 -0.48
N LEU A 113 0.22 -12.96 -1.38
CA LEU A 113 -0.11 -12.57 -2.74
C LEU A 113 0.42 -13.54 -3.79
N SER A 114 0.77 -14.71 -3.39
CA SER A 114 1.21 -15.76 -4.32
C SER A 114 0.04 -16.43 -5.03
#